data_5ed3d4b53151fea3affcd854ded260d7
#
_entry.id   5ed3d4b53151fea3affcd854ded260d7
#
_cell.length_a   1.000
_cell.length_b   1.000
_cell.length_c   1.000
_cell.angle_alpha   90.00
_cell.angle_beta   90.00
_cell.angle_gamma   90.00
#
_symmetry.space_group_name_H-M   'P 1'
#
loop_
_entity.id
_entity.type
_entity.pdbx_description
1 polymer ?
#
loop_
_entity_poly.entity_id
_entity_poly.type
_entity_poly.pdbx_seq_one_letter_code
_entity_poly.pdbx_strand_id
1 'polypeptide(L)'
;PTTLEVLRTARERPTCVVAGPLLSSERAEAIEAVGARLIRSGSLRQGMAELRRQGVGSIVVEGGGQLAGALLGEGWVDRYYWIQSPVWLGEGGVPAVAGLPGAELATAERWTVVERRALGADTLLVADRA
;
A
#
# COMPACT_ATOMS: atom_id res chain seq x y z
N PRO A 1 -17.35 -3.74 2.66
CA PRO A 1 -18.44 -3.44 3.61
C PRO A 1 -18.22 -2.08 4.24
N THR A 2 -19.25 -1.23 4.31
CA THR A 2 -19.21 0.09 4.98
C THR A 2 -19.10 -0.02 6.50
N THR A 3 -19.07 -1.23 7.02
CA THR A 3 -18.86 -1.54 8.45
C THR A 3 -17.40 -1.42 8.91
N LEU A 4 -16.45 -1.25 7.99
CA LEU A 4 -15.05 -1.04 8.34
C LEU A 4 -14.90 0.28 9.12
N GLU A 5 -14.08 0.28 10.17
CA GLU A 5 -13.88 1.44 11.05
C GLU A 5 -13.43 2.69 10.28
N VAL A 6 -12.54 2.52 9.30
CA VAL A 6 -12.07 3.61 8.42
C VAL A 6 -13.20 4.30 7.67
N LEU A 7 -14.27 3.57 7.30
CA LEU A 7 -15.45 4.15 6.66
C LEU A 7 -16.44 4.72 7.67
N ARG A 8 -16.56 4.13 8.84
CA ARG A 8 -17.43 4.65 9.92
C ARG A 8 -16.98 6.03 10.41
N THR A 9 -15.66 6.29 10.38
CA THR A 9 -15.07 7.56 10.82
C THR A 9 -14.80 8.53 9.65
N ALA A 10 -15.26 8.24 8.44
CA ALA A 10 -14.93 9.00 7.22
C ALA A 10 -15.40 10.47 7.25
N ARG A 11 -16.42 10.78 8.05
CA ARG A 11 -16.90 12.17 8.25
C ARG A 11 -16.01 12.98 9.20
N GLU A 12 -15.31 12.30 10.10
CA GLU A 12 -14.42 12.93 11.09
C GLU A 12 -12.97 12.98 10.57
N ARG A 13 -12.59 11.98 9.76
CA ARG A 13 -11.25 11.83 9.21
C ARG A 13 -11.33 11.76 7.68
N PRO A 14 -10.71 12.70 6.95
CA PRO A 14 -10.73 12.70 5.50
C PRO A 14 -10.34 11.31 4.96
N THR A 15 -11.31 10.62 4.38
CA THR A 15 -11.14 9.26 3.86
C THR A 15 -11.37 9.26 2.36
N CYS A 16 -10.46 8.65 1.60
CA CYS A 16 -10.59 8.47 0.17
C CYS A 16 -10.49 6.99 -0.17
N VAL A 17 -11.42 6.50 -0.96
CA VAL A 17 -11.44 5.13 -1.49
C VAL A 17 -11.07 5.18 -2.97
N VAL A 18 -10.00 4.50 -3.33
CA VAL A 18 -9.66 4.27 -4.75
C VAL A 18 -10.19 2.90 -5.14
N ALA A 19 -11.09 2.85 -6.09
CA ALA A 19 -11.78 1.64 -6.50
C ALA A 19 -11.64 1.37 -7.99
N GLY A 20 -11.56 0.08 -8.34
CA GLY A 20 -11.52 -0.38 -9.71
C GLY A 20 -12.85 -0.19 -10.46
N PRO A 21 -12.86 -0.44 -11.78
CA PRO A 21 -14.03 -0.20 -12.65
C PRO A 21 -15.22 -1.11 -12.33
N LEU A 22 -14.98 -2.24 -11.67
CA LEU A 22 -16.03 -3.22 -11.35
C LEU A 22 -16.83 -2.88 -10.07
N LEU A 23 -16.56 -1.73 -9.43
CA LEU A 23 -17.36 -1.29 -8.29
C LEU A 23 -18.79 -0.97 -8.73
N SER A 24 -19.78 -1.66 -8.15
CA SER A 24 -21.20 -1.40 -8.43
C SER A 24 -21.63 -0.01 -7.97
N SER A 25 -22.68 0.54 -8.61
CA SER A 25 -23.23 1.84 -8.25
C SER A 25 -23.74 1.86 -6.81
N GLU A 26 -24.42 0.79 -6.36
CA GLU A 26 -24.91 0.64 -5.00
C GLU A 26 -23.77 0.75 -3.97
N ARG A 27 -22.63 0.07 -4.22
CA ARG A 27 -21.48 0.16 -3.31
C ARG A 27 -20.81 1.53 -3.35
N ALA A 28 -20.78 2.17 -4.51
CA ALA A 28 -20.25 3.52 -4.64
C ALA A 28 -21.06 4.50 -3.82
N GLU A 29 -22.39 4.50 -3.98
CA GLU A 29 -23.31 5.33 -3.22
C GLU A 29 -23.19 5.08 -1.71
N ALA A 30 -23.06 3.81 -1.30
CA ALA A 30 -22.88 3.46 0.11
C ALA A 30 -21.56 4.01 0.70
N ILE A 31 -20.47 4.04 -0.08
CA ILE A 31 -19.18 4.62 0.33
C ILE A 31 -19.29 6.14 0.47
N GLU A 32 -19.92 6.80 -0.50
CA GLU A 32 -20.09 8.26 -0.49
C GLU A 32 -21.07 8.70 0.60
N ALA A 33 -22.13 7.93 0.87
CA ALA A 33 -23.11 8.20 1.92
C ALA A 33 -22.52 8.26 3.33
N VAL A 34 -21.45 7.49 3.60
CA VAL A 34 -20.73 7.56 4.89
C VAL A 34 -19.74 8.73 4.97
N GLY A 35 -19.60 9.52 3.90
CA GLY A 35 -18.75 10.71 3.86
C GLY A 35 -17.34 10.46 3.33
N ALA A 36 -17.05 9.27 2.82
CA ALA A 36 -15.80 8.98 2.14
C ALA A 36 -15.83 9.51 0.70
N ARG A 37 -14.70 10.03 0.22
CA ARG A 37 -14.54 10.41 -1.16
C ARG A 37 -14.20 9.18 -2.00
N LEU A 38 -14.80 9.03 -3.18
CA LEU A 38 -14.56 7.92 -4.09
C LEU A 38 -13.78 8.38 -5.31
N ILE A 39 -12.69 7.68 -5.63
CA ILE A 39 -11.97 7.78 -6.89
C ILE A 39 -12.18 6.47 -7.65
N ARG A 40 -12.81 6.53 -8.82
CA ARG A 40 -12.89 5.40 -9.76
C ARG A 40 -11.68 5.40 -10.66
N SER A 41 -10.99 4.27 -10.76
CA SER A 41 -9.76 4.14 -11.52
C SER A 41 -9.70 2.81 -12.27
N GLY A 42 -9.23 2.82 -13.50
CA GLY A 42 -9.00 1.62 -14.30
C GLY A 42 -7.69 0.89 -13.98
N SER A 43 -6.79 1.54 -13.25
CA SER A 43 -5.50 0.97 -12.86
C SER A 43 -4.95 1.64 -11.61
N LEU A 44 -3.98 0.98 -10.94
CA LEU A 44 -3.26 1.56 -9.81
C LEU A 44 -2.61 2.90 -10.20
N ARG A 45 -1.94 2.95 -11.34
CA ARG A 45 -1.29 4.16 -11.89
C ARG A 45 -2.25 5.34 -12.03
N GLN A 46 -3.42 5.11 -12.58
CA GLN A 46 -4.45 6.16 -12.71
C GLN A 46 -4.95 6.63 -11.34
N GLY A 47 -5.17 5.70 -10.40
CA GLY A 47 -5.57 6.03 -9.04
C GLY A 47 -4.54 6.90 -8.31
N MET A 48 -3.25 6.54 -8.42
CA MET A 48 -2.14 7.32 -7.84
C MET A 48 -2.02 8.71 -8.48
N ALA A 49 -2.14 8.80 -9.81
CA ALA A 49 -2.13 10.08 -10.51
C ALA A 49 -3.29 11.00 -10.07
N GLU A 50 -4.46 10.43 -9.86
CA GLU A 50 -5.62 11.18 -9.37
C GLU A 50 -5.42 11.68 -7.94
N LEU A 51 -4.89 10.84 -7.03
CA LEU A 51 -4.53 11.24 -5.67
C LEU A 51 -3.54 12.42 -5.70
N ARG A 52 -2.51 12.34 -6.54
CA ARG A 52 -1.54 13.43 -6.69
C ARG A 52 -2.19 14.71 -7.20
N ARG A 53 -3.09 14.62 -8.20
CA ARG A 53 -3.83 15.78 -8.72
C ARG A 53 -4.71 16.43 -7.65
N GLN A 54 -5.14 15.67 -6.66
CA GLN A 54 -5.90 16.14 -5.50
C GLN A 54 -5.03 16.68 -4.36
N GLY A 55 -3.71 16.81 -4.57
CA GLY A 55 -2.79 17.39 -3.61
C GLY A 55 -2.14 16.39 -2.65
N VAL A 56 -2.33 15.08 -2.84
CA VAL A 56 -1.64 14.07 -2.03
C VAL A 56 -0.18 13.99 -2.48
N GLY A 57 0.73 14.55 -1.69
CA GLY A 57 2.16 14.61 -2.00
C GLY A 57 2.95 13.40 -1.58
N SER A 58 2.51 12.68 -0.53
CA SER A 58 3.16 11.47 -0.03
C SER A 58 2.12 10.50 0.56
N ILE A 59 2.43 9.21 0.52
CA ILE A 59 1.57 8.15 1.03
C ILE A 59 2.43 7.17 1.83
N VAL A 60 2.00 6.85 3.05
CA VAL A 60 2.50 5.69 3.78
C VAL A 60 1.59 4.51 3.47
N VAL A 61 2.17 3.42 2.98
CA VAL A 61 1.43 2.22 2.59
C VAL A 61 1.61 1.15 3.65
N GLU A 62 0.53 0.81 4.33
CA GLU A 62 0.46 -0.26 5.34
C GLU A 62 -0.40 -1.44 4.84
N GLY A 63 -0.67 -1.48 3.54
CA GLY A 63 -1.48 -2.52 2.91
C GLY A 63 -0.76 -3.85 2.81
N GLY A 64 -1.52 -4.91 2.51
CA GLY A 64 -0.98 -6.26 2.35
C GLY A 64 -0.06 -6.44 1.14
N GLY A 65 0.58 -7.63 1.06
CA GLY A 65 1.62 -7.95 0.08
C GLY A 65 1.25 -7.72 -1.39
N GLN A 66 -0.02 -7.85 -1.77
CA GLN A 66 -0.48 -7.59 -3.14
C GLN A 66 -0.29 -6.10 -3.52
N LEU A 67 -0.71 -5.18 -2.64
CA LEU A 67 -0.53 -3.75 -2.89
C LEU A 67 0.94 -3.36 -2.86
N ALA A 68 1.70 -3.91 -1.90
CA ALA A 68 3.14 -3.68 -1.81
C ALA A 68 3.86 -4.14 -3.09
N GLY A 69 3.56 -5.35 -3.58
CA GLY A 69 4.13 -5.87 -4.82
C GLY A 69 3.77 -5.05 -6.05
N ALA A 70 2.52 -4.62 -6.17
CA ALA A 70 2.07 -3.78 -7.29
C ALA A 70 2.79 -2.41 -7.30
N LEU A 71 2.91 -1.76 -6.15
CA LEU A 71 3.60 -0.46 -6.04
C LEU A 71 5.10 -0.57 -6.30
N LEU A 72 5.75 -1.62 -5.79
CA LEU A 72 7.15 -1.91 -6.09
C LEU A 72 7.36 -2.18 -7.58
N GLY A 73 6.54 -3.05 -8.17
CA GLY A 73 6.64 -3.41 -9.59
C GLY A 73 6.40 -2.24 -10.55
N GLU A 74 5.59 -1.26 -10.16
CA GLU A 74 5.36 -0.03 -10.94
C GLU A 74 6.33 1.12 -10.62
N GLY A 75 7.25 0.92 -9.69
CA GLY A 75 8.24 1.92 -9.34
C GLY A 75 7.73 3.11 -8.53
N TRP A 76 6.67 2.93 -7.75
CA TRP A 76 6.04 3.99 -6.95
C TRP A 76 6.59 4.11 -5.52
N VAL A 77 7.49 3.21 -5.12
CA VAL A 77 8.06 3.21 -3.77
C VAL A 77 9.40 3.94 -3.78
N ASP A 78 9.50 5.02 -3.03
CA ASP A 78 10.75 5.77 -2.84
C ASP A 78 11.54 5.26 -1.65
N ARG A 79 10.82 4.79 -0.60
CA ARG A 79 11.40 4.29 0.65
C ARG A 79 10.57 3.14 1.19
N TYR A 80 11.21 2.10 1.73
CA TYR A 80 10.52 1.08 2.49
C TYR A 80 11.07 0.93 3.91
N TYR A 81 10.17 0.56 4.80
CA TYR A 81 10.44 0.22 6.18
C TYR A 81 10.17 -1.25 6.38
N TRP A 82 11.21 -2.04 6.61
CA TRP A 82 11.12 -3.48 6.82
C TRP A 82 11.29 -3.80 8.30
N ILE A 83 10.22 -4.23 8.95
CA ILE A 83 10.27 -4.67 10.33
C ILE A 83 10.29 -6.19 10.33
N GLN A 84 11.34 -6.76 10.88
CA GLN A 84 11.55 -8.20 10.96
C GLN A 84 11.55 -8.66 12.42
N SER A 85 10.59 -9.53 12.75
CA SER A 85 10.54 -10.25 14.03
C SER A 85 11.31 -11.58 13.93
N PRO A 86 11.94 -12.05 15.02
CA PRO A 86 12.65 -13.33 15.04
C PRO A 86 11.68 -14.52 15.16
N VAL A 87 10.70 -14.59 14.25
CA VAL A 87 9.64 -15.61 14.22
C VAL A 87 9.55 -16.23 12.85
N TRP A 88 9.47 -17.56 12.78
CA TRP A 88 9.24 -18.28 11.53
C TRP A 88 7.78 -18.72 11.44
N LEU A 89 7.07 -18.21 10.42
CA LEU A 89 5.64 -18.53 10.21
C LEU A 89 5.42 -19.74 9.27
N GLY A 90 6.46 -20.15 8.52
CA GLY A 90 6.37 -21.24 7.56
C GLY A 90 5.50 -20.89 6.33
N GLU A 91 5.09 -21.93 5.60
CA GLU A 91 4.32 -21.79 4.34
C GLU A 91 2.93 -21.16 4.53
N GLY A 92 2.35 -21.25 5.73
CA GLY A 92 1.06 -20.63 6.05
C GLY A 92 1.11 -19.13 6.29
N GLY A 93 2.30 -18.52 6.24
CA GLY A 93 2.48 -17.08 6.42
C GLY A 93 1.96 -16.27 5.23
N VAL A 94 1.44 -15.08 5.51
CA VAL A 94 1.05 -14.13 4.44
C VAL A 94 2.32 -13.46 3.90
N PRO A 95 2.59 -13.50 2.58
CA PRO A 95 3.74 -12.84 2.00
C PRO A 95 3.74 -11.33 2.26
N ALA A 96 4.87 -10.76 2.70
CA ALA A 96 5.02 -9.32 2.86
C ALA A 96 4.96 -8.58 1.52
N VAL A 97 5.46 -9.23 0.45
CA VAL A 97 5.36 -8.76 -0.94
C VAL A 97 4.86 -9.92 -1.80
N ALA A 98 3.83 -9.69 -2.61
CA ALA A 98 3.23 -10.70 -3.48
C ALA A 98 3.01 -10.15 -4.89
N GLY A 99 3.04 -11.03 -5.90
CA GLY A 99 2.79 -10.65 -7.30
C GLY A 99 3.93 -9.85 -7.96
N LEU A 100 5.06 -9.66 -7.29
CA LEU A 100 6.25 -9.08 -7.90
C LEU A 100 6.91 -10.15 -8.78
N PRO A 101 7.21 -9.85 -10.07
CA PRO A 101 7.94 -10.80 -10.92
C PRO A 101 9.30 -11.15 -10.34
N GLY A 102 9.71 -12.40 -10.47
CA GLY A 102 11.07 -12.80 -10.12
C GLY A 102 12.11 -12.09 -10.98
N ALA A 103 13.27 -11.81 -10.40
CA ALA A 103 14.41 -11.25 -11.10
C ALA A 103 15.67 -12.06 -10.78
N GLU A 104 16.61 -12.11 -11.72
CA GLU A 104 17.94 -12.65 -11.45
C GLU A 104 18.71 -11.71 -10.51
N LEU A 105 19.53 -12.25 -9.62
CA LEU A 105 20.29 -11.46 -8.66
C LEU A 105 21.17 -10.38 -9.31
N ALA A 106 21.68 -10.66 -10.51
CA ALA A 106 22.54 -9.72 -11.26
C ALA A 106 21.79 -8.48 -11.75
N THR A 107 20.48 -8.63 -12.04
CA THR A 107 19.62 -7.56 -12.61
C THR A 107 18.58 -7.06 -11.63
N ALA A 108 18.49 -7.66 -10.43
CA ALA A 108 17.56 -7.25 -9.41
C ALA A 108 17.80 -5.81 -8.97
N GLU A 109 16.72 -5.04 -8.81
CA GLU A 109 16.76 -3.67 -8.31
C GLU A 109 17.44 -3.64 -6.94
N ARG A 110 18.38 -2.72 -6.77
CA ARG A 110 19.11 -2.55 -5.51
C ARG A 110 18.63 -1.31 -4.80
N TRP A 111 18.56 -1.43 -3.49
CA TRP A 111 18.13 -0.37 -2.59
C TRP A 111 19.28 0.03 -1.68
N THR A 112 19.35 1.32 -1.36
CA THR A 112 20.37 1.85 -0.44
C THR A 112 19.84 1.81 0.98
N VAL A 113 20.46 1.00 1.82
CA VAL A 113 20.08 0.95 3.25
C VAL A 113 20.56 2.21 3.96
N VAL A 114 19.63 2.98 4.49
CA VAL A 114 19.90 4.26 5.17
C VAL A 114 19.81 4.14 6.70
N GLU A 115 19.10 3.14 7.21
CA GLU A 115 18.99 2.91 8.66
C GLU A 115 18.89 1.41 8.98
N ARG A 116 19.50 1.00 10.09
CA ARG A 116 19.26 -0.28 10.78
C ARG A 116 19.14 0.00 12.26
N ARG A 117 18.06 -0.47 12.87
CA ARG A 117 17.79 -0.21 14.29
C ARG A 117 17.06 -1.40 14.94
N ALA A 118 17.42 -1.70 16.19
CA ALA A 118 16.66 -2.62 17.00
C ALA A 118 15.38 -1.95 17.52
N LEU A 119 14.26 -2.67 17.47
CA LEU A 119 12.97 -2.31 18.04
C LEU A 119 12.55 -3.38 19.05
N GLY A 120 13.13 -3.36 20.25
CA GLY A 120 12.98 -4.46 21.19
C GLY A 120 13.61 -5.74 20.64
N ALA A 121 12.80 -6.79 20.45
CA ALA A 121 13.22 -8.05 19.84
C ALA A 121 13.25 -7.99 18.30
N ASP A 122 12.63 -6.99 17.69
CA ASP A 122 12.52 -6.84 16.25
C ASP A 122 13.68 -6.01 15.68
N THR A 123 13.86 -6.08 14.37
CA THR A 123 14.82 -5.26 13.63
C THR A 123 14.09 -4.41 12.61
N LEU A 124 14.36 -3.11 12.59
CA LEU A 124 13.98 -2.19 11.53
C LEU A 124 15.14 -2.04 10.55
N LEU A 125 14.83 -2.17 9.26
CA LEU A 125 15.68 -1.77 8.16
C LEU A 125 14.91 -0.74 7.33
N VAL A 126 15.55 0.40 7.06
CA VAL A 126 15.02 1.43 6.15
C VAL A 126 15.92 1.49 4.93
N ALA A 127 15.32 1.47 3.76
CA ALA A 127 16.07 1.62 2.52
C ALA A 127 15.36 2.53 1.53
N ASP A 128 16.16 3.30 0.81
CA ASP A 128 15.75 4.21 -0.23
C ASP A 128 16.01 3.59 -1.61
N ARG A 129 15.18 3.94 -2.56
CA ARG A 129 15.43 3.64 -3.96
C ARG A 129 16.72 4.34 -4.40
N ALA A 130 17.59 3.61 -5.11
CA ALA A 130 18.86 4.13 -5.62
C ALA A 130 18.63 5.13 -6.77
#